data_61cc5563da70d7fc33130da747fb0de1
#
_entry.id   61cc5563da70d7fc33130da747fb0de1
#
_cell.length_a   1.000
_cell.length_b   1.000
_cell.length_c   1.000
_cell.angle_alpha   90.00
_cell.angle_beta   90.00
_cell.angle_gamma   90.00
#
_symmetry.space_group_name_H-M   'P 1'
#
loop_
_entity.id
_entity.type
_entity.pdbx_description
1 polymer ?
#
loop_
_entity_poly.entity_id
_entity_poly.type
_entity_poly.pdbx_seq_one_letter_code
_entity_poly.pdbx_strand_id
1 'polypeptide(L)' 'MMNVMGKAGQVLRQVLEDYSISQTKLATVLGIGRSNVYRWVNEVRDPNSETVLTIVKGLEEINPQAAEEFRKRYMSSGG' A
#
# COMPACT_ATOMS: atom_id res chain seq x y z
N MET A 1 -21.16 -2.54 7.72
CA MET A 1 -20.64 -2.27 7.92
C MET A 1 -19.76 -1.36 7.64
N MET A 2 -19.22 -0.77 8.02
CA MET A 2 -18.49 0.05 7.66
C MET A 2 -17.12 -0.13 7.75
N ASN A 3 -16.34 0.27 6.88
CA ASN A 3 -14.94 0.14 6.94
C ASN A 3 -14.39 1.21 7.76
N VAL A 4 -13.54 0.86 8.67
CA VAL A 4 -12.87 1.85 9.47
C VAL A 4 -11.58 2.29 8.82
N MET A 5 -11.09 1.58 7.81
CA MET A 5 -9.88 1.96 7.09
C MET A 5 -10.16 2.00 5.63
N GLY A 6 -9.43 2.84 4.91
CA GLY A 6 -9.53 2.86 3.47
C GLY A 6 -9.07 1.54 2.89
N LYS A 7 -9.63 1.20 1.73
CA LYS A 7 -9.32 -0.06 1.11
C LYS A 7 -7.85 -0.20 0.75
N ALA A 8 -7.28 0.86 0.18
CA ALA A 8 -5.88 0.79 -0.22
C ALA A 8 -4.98 0.60 0.98
N GLY A 9 -5.32 1.23 2.11
CA GLY A 9 -4.53 1.07 3.31
C GLY A 9 -4.56 -0.34 3.84
N GLN A 10 -5.73 -0.96 3.83
CA GLN A 10 -5.86 -2.34 4.29
C GLN A 10 -5.08 -3.29 3.41
N VAL A 11 -5.21 -3.14 2.11
CA VAL A 11 -4.51 -4.00 1.18
C VAL A 11 -3.00 -3.81 1.29
N LEU A 12 -2.56 -2.55 1.42
CA LEU A 12 -1.14 -2.29 1.57
C LEU A 12 -0.59 -2.95 2.83
N ARG A 13 -1.30 -2.83 3.93
CA ARG A 13 -0.84 -3.47 5.16
C ARG A 13 -0.69 -4.97 4.98
N GLN A 14 -1.68 -5.60 4.35
CA GLN A 14 -1.63 -7.04 4.15
C GLN A 14 -0.47 -7.46 3.26
N VAL A 15 -0.25 -6.72 2.19
CA VAL A 15 0.82 -7.05 1.26
C VAL A 15 2.17 -6.89 1.92
N LEU A 16 2.35 -5.80 2.67
CA LEU A 16 3.62 -5.62 3.37
C LEU A 16 3.90 -6.76 4.32
N GLU A 17 2.87 -7.21 5.04
CA GLU A 17 3.04 -8.31 5.97
C GLU A 17 3.32 -9.62 5.23
N ASP A 18 2.55 -9.88 4.19
CA ASP A 18 2.68 -11.16 3.48
C ASP A 18 4.03 -11.31 2.80
N TYR A 19 4.61 -10.20 2.37
CA TYR A 19 5.88 -10.24 1.67
C TYR A 19 7.04 -9.77 2.53
N SER A 20 6.79 -9.59 3.82
CA SER A 20 7.82 -9.20 4.80
C SER A 20 8.54 -7.92 4.38
N ILE A 21 7.77 -6.95 3.90
CA ILE A 21 8.32 -5.66 3.51
C ILE A 21 7.99 -4.66 4.62
N SER A 22 9.01 -3.99 5.14
CA SER A 22 8.79 -3.02 6.20
C SER A 22 8.30 -1.69 5.63
N GLN A 23 7.62 -0.92 6.46
CA GLN A 23 7.21 0.41 6.06
C GLN A 23 8.43 1.29 5.77
N THR A 24 9.49 1.10 6.54
CA THR A 24 10.72 1.84 6.31
C THR A 24 11.31 1.53 4.95
N LYS A 25 11.29 0.26 4.56
CA LYS A 25 11.83 -0.12 3.26
C LYS A 25 11.06 0.54 2.13
N LEU A 26 9.74 0.51 2.22
CA LEU A 26 8.92 1.14 1.18
C LEU A 26 9.19 2.64 1.13
N ALA A 27 9.27 3.28 2.29
CA ALA A 27 9.54 4.71 2.34
C ALA A 27 10.90 5.04 1.74
N THR A 28 11.89 4.22 2.04
CA THR A 28 13.25 4.45 1.52
C THR A 28 13.26 4.36 0.00
N VAL A 29 12.60 3.35 -0.55
CA VAL A 29 12.56 3.18 -1.99
C VAL A 29 11.86 4.35 -2.66
N LEU A 30 10.82 4.86 -2.02
CA LEU A 30 10.08 5.98 -2.57
C LEU A 30 10.71 7.33 -2.30
N GLY A 31 11.74 7.37 -1.44
CA GLY A 31 12.39 8.64 -1.13
C GLY A 31 11.54 9.56 -0.27
N ILE A 32 10.68 9.00 0.57
CA ILE A 32 9.81 9.79 1.41
C ILE A 32 9.99 9.36 2.87
N GLY A 33 9.42 10.14 3.76
CA GLY A 33 9.49 9.82 5.17
C GLY A 33 8.60 8.64 5.52
N ARG A 34 9.04 7.85 6.51
CA ARG A 34 8.28 6.69 6.93
C ARG A 34 6.89 7.06 7.42
N SER A 35 6.72 8.26 7.96
CA SER A 35 5.42 8.67 8.46
C SER A 35 4.37 8.72 7.36
N ASN A 36 4.79 8.94 6.11
CA ASN A 36 3.84 8.91 5.01
C ASN A 36 3.27 7.51 4.80
N VAL A 37 4.15 6.51 4.83
CA VAL A 37 3.70 5.13 4.66
C VAL A 37 2.84 4.72 5.85
N TYR A 38 3.25 5.12 7.05
CA TYR A 38 2.47 4.82 8.24
C TYR A 38 1.05 5.36 8.12
N ARG A 39 0.91 6.59 7.62
CA ARG A 39 -0.41 7.16 7.44
C ARG A 39 -1.23 6.39 6.42
N TRP A 40 -0.60 5.97 5.32
CA TRP A 40 -1.32 5.24 4.29
C TRP A 40 -1.95 3.96 4.82
N VAL A 41 -1.25 3.24 5.70
CA VAL A 41 -1.76 1.97 6.21
C VAL A 41 -2.70 2.16 7.39
N ASN A 42 -2.77 3.37 7.96
CA ASN A 42 -3.57 3.56 9.16
C ASN A 42 -4.71 4.55 9.01
N GLU A 43 -4.75 5.31 7.93
CA GLU A 43 -5.82 6.29 7.76
C GLU A 43 -7.08 5.64 7.26
N VAL A 44 -8.21 6.24 7.65
CA VAL A 44 -9.50 5.67 7.28
C VAL A 44 -9.90 6.01 5.86
N ARG A 45 -9.29 7.06 5.28
CA ARG A 45 -9.65 7.46 3.93
C ARG A 45 -8.73 6.81 2.93
N ASP A 46 -9.28 6.50 1.77
CA ASP A 46 -8.45 6.00 0.68
C ASP A 46 -7.55 7.12 0.17
N PRO A 47 -6.32 6.80 -0.16
CA PRO A 47 -5.47 7.77 -0.84
C PRO A 47 -5.99 8.04 -2.25
N ASN A 48 -5.56 9.14 -2.84
CA ASN A 48 -5.97 9.44 -4.20
C ASN A 48 -5.24 8.49 -5.17
N SER A 49 -5.65 8.55 -6.43
CA SER A 49 -5.10 7.61 -7.39
C SER A 49 -3.60 7.81 -7.64
N GLU A 50 -3.12 9.04 -7.51
CA GLU A 50 -1.69 9.27 -7.64
C GLU A 50 -0.90 8.55 -6.57
N THR A 51 -1.41 8.58 -5.34
CA THR A 51 -0.74 7.89 -4.25
C THR A 51 -0.77 6.39 -4.46
N VAL A 52 -1.88 5.87 -4.97
CA VAL A 52 -1.97 4.44 -5.25
C VAL A 52 -0.92 4.03 -6.27
N LEU A 53 -0.76 4.83 -7.33
CA LEU A 53 0.26 4.54 -8.33
C LEU A 53 1.67 4.60 -7.74
N THR A 54 1.90 5.56 -6.85
CA THR A 54 3.20 5.67 -6.19
C THR A 54 3.49 4.42 -5.37
N ILE A 55 2.48 3.92 -4.65
CA ILE A 55 2.64 2.72 -3.85
C ILE A 55 3.01 1.54 -4.75
N VAL A 56 2.30 1.38 -5.86
CA VAL A 56 2.57 0.28 -6.78
C VAL A 56 3.99 0.36 -7.30
N LYS A 57 4.44 1.56 -7.67
CA LYS A 57 5.80 1.70 -8.18
C LYS A 57 6.83 1.34 -7.14
N GLY A 58 6.62 1.75 -5.91
CA GLY A 58 7.55 1.40 -4.84
C GLY A 58 7.60 -0.09 -4.60
N LEU A 59 6.45 -0.73 -4.60
CA LEU A 59 6.41 -2.17 -4.42
C LEU A 59 7.08 -2.89 -5.56
N GLU A 60 6.92 -2.39 -6.79
CA GLU A 60 7.56 -3.03 -7.94
C GLU A 60 9.08 -3.03 -7.81
N GLU A 61 9.63 -1.97 -7.24
CA GLU A 61 11.07 -1.91 -7.08
C GLU A 61 11.57 -2.90 -6.03
N ILE A 62 10.75 -3.18 -5.03
CA ILE A 62 11.13 -4.10 -3.97
C ILE A 62 10.87 -5.54 -4.37
N ASN A 63 9.66 -5.80 -4.87
CA ASN A 63 9.24 -7.15 -5.20
C ASN A 63 8.06 -7.04 -6.16
N PRO A 64 8.29 -7.33 -7.46
CA PRO A 64 7.19 -7.20 -8.44
C PRO A 64 5.97 -8.01 -8.10
N GLN A 65 6.13 -9.15 -7.43
CA GLN A 65 4.98 -9.96 -7.06
C GLN A 65 4.14 -9.27 -6.01
N ALA A 66 4.78 -8.54 -5.10
CA ALA A 66 4.03 -7.78 -4.10
C ALA A 66 3.20 -6.70 -4.77
N ALA A 67 3.76 -6.03 -5.78
CA ALA A 67 3.03 -5.01 -6.50
C ALA A 67 1.83 -5.61 -7.24
N GLU A 68 2.04 -6.75 -7.86
CA GLU A 68 0.98 -7.44 -8.56
C GLU A 68 -0.13 -7.83 -7.59
N GLU A 69 0.24 -8.34 -6.44
CA GLU A 69 -0.74 -8.75 -5.45
C GLU A 69 -1.51 -7.56 -4.90
N PHE A 70 -0.81 -6.44 -4.71
CA PHE A 70 -1.48 -5.24 -4.26
C PHE A 70 -2.55 -4.80 -5.27
N ARG A 71 -2.19 -4.79 -6.55
CA ARG A 71 -3.14 -4.38 -7.57
C ARG A 71 -4.33 -5.32 -7.63
N LYS A 72 -4.06 -6.62 -7.57
CA LYS A 72 -5.14 -7.60 -7.63
C LYS A 72 -6.11 -7.44 -6.49
N ARG A 73 -5.60 -7.33 -5.29
CA ARG A 73 -6.46 -7.22 -4.12
C ARG A 73 -7.21 -5.91 -4.10
N TYR A 74 -6.53 -4.84 -4.48
CA TYR A 74 -7.14 -3.53 -4.48
C TYR A 74 -8.29 -3.47 -5.48
N MET A 75 -8.08 -4.01 -6.66
CA MET A 75 -9.09 -3.92 -7.70
C MET A 75 -10.21 -4.93 -7.51
N SER A 76 -9.89 -6.13 -7.04
CA SER A 76 -10.93 -7.14 -6.94
C SER A 76 -11.90 -6.85 -5.81
N SER A 77 -11.44 -6.23 -4.75
CA SER A 77 -12.36 -5.95 -3.64
C SER A 77 -13.14 -4.68 -3.88
N GLY A 78 -12.91 -4.02 -4.99
CA GLY A 78 -13.67 -2.84 -5.31
C GLY A 78 -15.03 -3.14 -5.89
N GLY A 79 -15.26 -4.39 -6.22
CA GLY A 79 -16.47 -4.81 -6.89
C GLY A 79 -17.72 -4.38 -6.22
#